data_9935ba55fbd821c7eb47c23157a43b9d
#
_entry.id   9935ba55fbd821c7eb47c23157a43b9d
#
_cell.length_a   1.000
_cell.length_b   1.000
_cell.length_c   1.000
_cell.angle_alpha   90.00
_cell.angle_beta   90.00
_cell.angle_gamma   90.00
#
_symmetry.space_group_name_H-M   'P 1'
#
loop_
_entity.id
_entity.type
_entity.pdbx_description
1 polymer ?
#
loop_
_entity_poly.entity_id
_entity_poly.type
_entity_poly.pdbx_seq_one_letter_code
_entity_poly.pdbx_strand_id
1 'polypeptide(L)'
;MAKYTSIVTLIFVLAFMQSTAQQANYWYFGDKAGLNFNNTPPTALTNSQMSTTEGCATVSDSTGNLLFYTDGKTVWNKNHTPMPNGTGLMGHESTTHSAIVIPKPGSNTIYYVFTADADENNYVGGYRFSEIDMSLNGGLGDITAVKNVLLFAPCTEKLTAASHANGIDIWVITKELGNHVFRS
;
A
#
# COMPACT_ATOMS: atom_id res chain seq x y z
N MET A 1 10.24 40.89 32.20
CA MET A 1 10.02 40.57 30.76
C MET A 1 10.52 39.17 30.36
N ALA A 2 11.49 38.57 31.05
CA ALA A 2 12.03 37.23 30.63
C ALA A 2 11.08 36.04 30.82
N LYS A 3 10.08 36.09 31.68
CA LYS A 3 9.16 34.97 31.97
C LYS A 3 8.11 34.69 30.87
N TYR A 4 7.77 35.70 30.06
CA TYR A 4 6.77 35.53 28.99
C TYR A 4 7.35 34.94 27.70
N THR A 5 8.65 35.15 27.44
CA THR A 5 9.33 34.64 26.25
C THR A 5 9.44 33.12 26.29
N SER A 6 9.69 32.54 27.47
CA SER A 6 9.81 31.07 27.63
C SER A 6 8.47 30.34 27.43
N ILE A 7 7.34 30.93 27.81
CA ILE A 7 6.00 30.34 27.64
C ILE A 7 5.61 30.35 26.16
N VAL A 8 5.89 31.42 25.44
CA VAL A 8 5.59 31.56 24.01
C VAL A 8 6.43 30.54 23.19
N THR A 9 7.70 30.36 23.55
CA THR A 9 8.58 29.37 22.88
C THR A 9 8.11 27.93 23.13
N LEU A 10 7.63 27.62 24.31
CA LEU A 10 7.13 26.28 24.64
C LEU A 10 5.82 25.96 23.91
N ILE A 11 4.91 26.93 23.76
CA ILE A 11 3.66 26.77 23.02
C ILE A 11 3.95 26.58 21.52
N PHE A 12 4.97 27.24 20.97
CA PHE A 12 5.35 27.09 19.56
C PHE A 12 5.97 25.72 19.25
N VAL A 13 6.72 25.16 20.18
CA VAL A 13 7.31 23.81 20.03
C VAL A 13 6.24 22.72 20.10
N LEU A 14 5.21 22.90 20.94
CA LEU A 14 4.09 21.94 21.03
C LEU A 14 3.16 21.95 19.80
N ALA A 15 3.10 23.05 19.06
CA ALA A 15 2.28 23.13 17.86
C ALA A 15 2.84 22.37 16.64
N PHE A 16 4.11 21.93 16.68
CA PHE A 16 4.77 21.18 15.59
C PHE A 16 4.80 19.66 15.79
N MET A 17 4.22 19.13 16.85
CA MET A 17 4.03 17.69 17.00
C MET A 17 2.76 17.22 16.27
N GLN A 18 2.72 17.38 14.95
CA GLN A 18 1.69 16.73 14.15
C GLN A 18 2.08 15.27 13.93
N SER A 19 1.25 14.37 14.42
CA SER A 19 1.34 12.94 14.15
C SER A 19 1.20 12.70 12.63
N THR A 20 2.20 12.06 12.02
CA THR A 20 2.25 11.76 10.58
C THR A 20 1.52 10.45 10.21
N ALA A 21 0.59 9.98 11.02
CA ALA A 21 -0.09 8.69 10.82
C ALA A 21 -1.23 8.72 9.77
N GLN A 22 -1.36 9.76 8.95
CA GLN A 22 -2.49 9.95 8.02
C GLN A 22 -2.43 9.07 6.76
N GLN A 23 -1.31 8.42 6.49
CA GLN A 23 -1.13 7.56 5.30
C GLN A 23 -2.01 6.30 5.30
N ALA A 24 -2.68 5.99 6.40
CA ALA A 24 -3.62 4.88 6.54
C ALA A 24 -5.05 5.34 6.83
N ASN A 25 -5.45 6.55 6.43
CA ASN A 25 -6.77 7.09 6.77
C ASN A 25 -7.92 6.56 5.91
N TYR A 26 -7.62 5.92 4.77
CA TYR A 26 -8.60 5.17 3.99
C TYR A 26 -8.31 3.69 4.05
N TRP A 27 -9.35 2.89 4.26
CA TRP A 27 -9.32 1.44 4.18
C TRP A 27 -10.39 0.99 3.19
N TYR A 28 -9.98 0.30 2.13
CA TYR A 28 -10.90 -0.41 1.23
C TYR A 28 -10.61 -1.90 1.33
N PHE A 29 -11.66 -2.72 1.42
CA PHE A 29 -11.57 -4.17 1.63
C PHE A 29 -12.86 -4.87 1.21
N GLY A 30 -12.81 -6.20 1.09
CA GLY A 30 -13.96 -7.07 0.84
C GLY A 30 -14.73 -6.71 -0.42
N ASP A 31 -16.05 -6.78 -0.36
CA ASP A 31 -16.95 -6.43 -1.45
C ASP A 31 -17.38 -4.97 -1.32
N LYS A 32 -16.70 -4.07 -2.02
CA LYS A 32 -16.97 -2.63 -2.15
C LYS A 32 -17.04 -1.86 -0.82
N ALA A 33 -16.56 -2.46 0.25
CA ALA A 33 -16.57 -1.86 1.58
C ALA A 33 -15.35 -0.95 1.82
N GLY A 34 -15.50 0.01 2.72
CA GLY A 34 -14.39 0.84 3.17
C GLY A 34 -14.72 1.68 4.39
N LEU A 35 -13.67 2.27 4.95
CA LEU A 35 -13.73 3.21 6.08
C LEU A 35 -12.85 4.43 5.79
N ASN A 36 -13.34 5.61 6.17
CA ASN A 36 -12.58 6.85 6.15
C ASN A 36 -12.36 7.33 7.59
N PHE A 37 -11.11 7.33 8.03
CA PHE A 37 -10.67 7.74 9.36
C PHE A 37 -10.29 9.23 9.44
N ASN A 38 -10.48 10.01 8.38
CA ASN A 38 -10.37 11.48 8.45
C ASN A 38 -11.49 12.11 9.32
N ASN A 39 -12.51 11.34 9.64
CA ASN A 39 -13.63 11.76 10.48
C ASN A 39 -13.63 11.02 11.82
N THR A 40 -14.24 11.63 12.84
CA THR A 40 -14.46 11.02 14.15
C THR A 40 -15.95 11.13 14.51
N PRO A 41 -16.70 10.01 14.57
CA PRO A 41 -16.29 8.63 14.28
C PRO A 41 -15.94 8.40 12.79
N PRO A 42 -15.23 7.31 12.44
CA PRO A 42 -14.94 6.96 11.06
C PRO A 42 -16.21 6.81 10.21
N THR A 43 -16.13 7.24 8.96
CA THR A 43 -17.27 7.14 8.02
C THR A 43 -17.17 5.87 7.20
N ALA A 44 -18.27 5.10 7.13
CA ALA A 44 -18.38 3.95 6.24
C ALA A 44 -18.44 4.40 4.76
N LEU A 45 -17.75 3.66 3.90
CA LEU A 45 -17.69 3.90 2.45
C LEU A 45 -18.21 2.67 1.71
N THR A 46 -18.90 2.92 0.59
CA THR A 46 -19.47 1.87 -0.29
C THR A 46 -19.18 2.14 -1.77
N ASN A 47 -18.17 2.99 -2.04
CA ASN A 47 -17.83 3.47 -3.38
C ASN A 47 -16.64 2.76 -4.01
N SER A 48 -16.04 1.79 -3.35
CA SER A 48 -14.98 0.95 -3.91
C SER A 48 -15.48 0.16 -5.12
N GLN A 49 -14.59 -0.09 -6.07
CA GLN A 49 -14.84 -1.00 -7.19
C GLN A 49 -14.22 -2.39 -6.94
N MET A 50 -13.49 -2.54 -5.83
CA MET A 50 -12.87 -3.79 -5.45
C MET A 50 -13.89 -4.77 -4.91
N SER A 51 -13.76 -6.05 -5.32
CA SER A 51 -14.40 -7.19 -4.69
C SER A 51 -13.36 -8.28 -4.55
N THR A 52 -12.91 -8.51 -3.33
CA THR A 52 -11.89 -9.51 -2.99
C THR A 52 -12.33 -10.30 -1.76
N THR A 53 -11.93 -11.56 -1.70
CA THR A 53 -12.27 -12.45 -0.59
C THR A 53 -11.30 -12.30 0.57
N GLU A 54 -10.03 -11.97 0.27
CA GLU A 54 -8.97 -11.91 1.28
C GLU A 54 -8.11 -10.65 1.13
N GLY A 55 -6.85 -10.79 0.72
CA GLY A 55 -5.84 -9.75 0.76
C GLY A 55 -6.11 -8.54 -0.14
N CYS A 56 -5.84 -7.37 0.37
CA CYS A 56 -5.92 -6.10 -0.37
C CYS A 56 -5.02 -5.04 0.26
N ALA A 57 -4.80 -3.94 -0.45
CA ALA A 57 -4.06 -2.80 0.08
C ALA A 57 -4.69 -1.47 -0.34
N THR A 58 -4.64 -0.49 0.56
CA THR A 58 -5.09 0.89 0.32
C THR A 58 -3.98 1.85 0.72
N VAL A 59 -3.76 2.89 -0.08
CA VAL A 59 -2.71 3.89 0.15
C VAL A 59 -3.32 5.28 0.17
N SER A 60 -3.00 6.05 1.21
CA SER A 60 -3.29 7.47 1.33
C SER A 60 -1.99 8.28 1.32
N ASP A 61 -2.08 9.56 0.98
CA ASP A 61 -0.96 10.49 1.08
C ASP A 61 -0.69 10.91 2.55
N SER A 62 0.34 11.71 2.76
CA SER A 62 0.72 12.21 4.09
C SER A 62 -0.31 13.15 4.72
N THR A 63 -1.30 13.60 3.96
CA THR A 63 -2.41 14.44 4.43
C THR A 63 -3.72 13.66 4.60
N GLY A 64 -3.68 12.34 4.38
CA GLY A 64 -4.81 11.44 4.57
C GLY A 64 -5.75 11.33 3.37
N ASN A 65 -5.39 11.86 2.18
CA ASN A 65 -6.21 11.68 0.99
C ASN A 65 -5.92 10.34 0.32
N LEU A 66 -6.96 9.70 -0.18
CA LEU A 66 -6.82 8.47 -0.98
C LEU A 66 -5.92 8.71 -2.19
N LEU A 67 -4.94 7.84 -2.41
CA LEU A 67 -4.16 7.77 -3.64
C LEU A 67 -4.69 6.66 -4.55
N PHE A 68 -4.66 5.43 -4.08
CA PHE A 68 -5.12 4.24 -4.80
C PHE A 68 -5.36 3.06 -3.87
N TYR A 69 -5.95 2.00 -4.41
CA TYR A 69 -6.12 0.73 -3.71
C TYR A 69 -6.04 -0.43 -4.72
N THR A 70 -5.82 -1.65 -4.21
CA THR A 70 -5.61 -2.84 -5.04
C THR A 70 -6.03 -4.11 -4.31
N ASP A 71 -6.51 -5.10 -5.08
CA ASP A 71 -6.73 -6.49 -4.68
C ASP A 71 -5.57 -7.41 -5.11
N GLY A 72 -4.48 -6.83 -5.62
CA GLY A 72 -3.35 -7.58 -6.19
C GLY A 72 -3.53 -7.99 -7.65
N LYS A 73 -4.70 -7.77 -8.26
CA LYS A 73 -5.01 -8.04 -9.69
C LYS A 73 -5.26 -6.75 -10.45
N THR A 74 -5.90 -5.79 -9.80
CA THR A 74 -6.24 -4.47 -10.36
C THR A 74 -5.83 -3.37 -9.38
N VAL A 75 -5.35 -2.25 -9.90
CA VAL A 75 -5.11 -1.03 -9.13
C VAL A 75 -6.12 0.03 -9.58
N TRP A 76 -6.91 0.52 -8.63
CA TRP A 76 -7.86 1.63 -8.84
C TRP A 76 -7.32 2.90 -8.24
N ASN A 77 -7.39 3.99 -8.98
CA ASN A 77 -7.00 5.32 -8.53
C ASN A 77 -8.05 5.93 -7.55
N LYS A 78 -7.77 7.12 -7.06
CA LYS A 78 -8.67 7.85 -6.12
C LYS A 78 -10.05 8.18 -6.69
N ASN A 79 -10.25 8.12 -8.00
CA ASN A 79 -11.55 8.31 -8.66
C ASN A 79 -12.29 6.98 -8.83
N HIS A 80 -11.81 5.89 -8.23
CA HIS A 80 -12.36 4.54 -8.32
C HIS A 80 -12.40 3.96 -9.74
N THR A 81 -11.51 4.42 -10.62
CA THR A 81 -11.32 3.86 -11.95
C THR A 81 -10.01 3.09 -12.00
N PRO A 82 -9.94 1.96 -12.72
CA PRO A 82 -8.66 1.29 -12.93
C PRO A 82 -7.63 2.26 -13.51
N MET A 83 -6.40 2.18 -13.05
CA MET A 83 -5.29 2.88 -13.73
C MET A 83 -5.14 2.33 -15.15
N PRO A 84 -4.65 3.10 -16.15
CA PRO A 84 -4.59 2.66 -17.56
C PRO A 84 -3.90 1.30 -17.75
N ASN A 85 -2.76 1.06 -17.07
CA ASN A 85 -2.06 -0.23 -17.05
C ASN A 85 -2.32 -1.03 -15.76
N GLY A 86 -3.29 -0.62 -14.95
CA GLY A 86 -3.55 -1.11 -13.60
C GLY A 86 -4.25 -2.46 -13.51
N THR A 87 -4.55 -3.14 -14.63
CA THR A 87 -5.18 -4.47 -14.63
C THR A 87 -4.18 -5.57 -14.94
N GLY A 88 -4.48 -6.80 -14.54
CA GLY A 88 -3.62 -7.96 -14.86
C GLY A 88 -2.32 -8.02 -14.06
N LEU A 89 -2.32 -7.52 -12.83
CA LEU A 89 -1.30 -7.88 -11.86
C LEU A 89 -1.49 -9.35 -11.48
N MET A 90 -0.42 -10.00 -11.04
CA MET A 90 -0.39 -11.46 -10.82
C MET A 90 -0.48 -11.83 -9.34
N GLY A 91 -1.32 -11.11 -8.58
CA GLY A 91 -1.87 -11.55 -7.30
C GLY A 91 -3.15 -12.38 -7.52
N HIS A 92 -3.77 -12.80 -6.43
CA HIS A 92 -4.98 -13.60 -6.47
C HIS A 92 -5.97 -13.17 -5.39
N GLU A 93 -7.28 -13.22 -5.67
CA GLU A 93 -8.33 -12.75 -4.76
C GLU A 93 -8.49 -13.58 -3.49
N SER A 94 -8.00 -14.82 -3.51
CA SER A 94 -8.02 -15.74 -2.37
C SER A 94 -6.65 -15.87 -1.69
N THR A 95 -5.67 -15.06 -2.08
CA THR A 95 -4.38 -15.01 -1.40
C THR A 95 -4.52 -14.23 -0.09
N THR A 96 -4.11 -14.83 1.03
CA THR A 96 -4.19 -14.23 2.36
C THR A 96 -3.58 -12.80 2.41
N HIS A 97 -2.46 -12.59 1.72
CA HIS A 97 -1.85 -11.27 1.51
C HIS A 97 -1.63 -11.06 0.01
N SER A 98 -2.71 -10.79 -0.72
CA SER A 98 -2.67 -10.66 -2.19
C SER A 98 -1.72 -9.57 -2.65
N ALA A 99 -1.66 -8.46 -1.92
CA ALA A 99 -0.77 -7.35 -2.22
C ALA A 99 -0.27 -6.65 -0.97
N ILE A 100 0.97 -6.15 -1.04
CA ILE A 100 1.48 -5.13 -0.13
C ILE A 100 2.07 -3.98 -0.95
N VAL A 101 1.84 -2.76 -0.49
CA VAL A 101 2.36 -1.56 -1.15
C VAL A 101 3.35 -0.86 -0.24
N ILE A 102 4.49 -0.52 -0.79
CA ILE A 102 5.50 0.30 -0.10
C ILE A 102 5.91 1.50 -0.95
N PRO A 103 6.16 2.67 -0.36
CA PRO A 103 6.78 3.77 -1.08
C PRO A 103 8.21 3.40 -1.48
N LYS A 104 8.62 3.80 -2.68
CA LYS A 104 10.01 3.64 -3.11
C LYS A 104 10.91 4.58 -2.30
N PRO A 105 11.92 4.08 -1.58
CA PRO A 105 12.85 4.92 -0.85
C PRO A 105 13.45 6.03 -1.73
N GLY A 106 13.44 7.27 -1.22
CA GLY A 106 13.94 8.44 -1.95
C GLY A 106 13.02 9.00 -3.04
N SER A 107 11.79 8.47 -3.19
CA SER A 107 10.79 8.99 -4.12
C SER A 107 9.54 9.46 -3.39
N ASN A 108 8.91 10.52 -3.93
CA ASN A 108 7.64 11.04 -3.43
C ASN A 108 6.44 10.60 -4.28
N THR A 109 6.67 9.96 -5.42
CA THR A 109 5.62 9.61 -6.40
C THR A 109 5.58 8.13 -6.74
N ILE A 110 6.64 7.38 -6.44
CA ILE A 110 6.77 5.99 -6.86
C ILE A 110 6.46 5.05 -5.70
N TYR A 111 5.65 4.02 -5.99
CA TYR A 111 5.29 2.93 -5.09
C TYR A 111 5.60 1.58 -5.73
N TYR A 112 6.01 0.61 -4.93
CA TYR A 112 6.09 -0.78 -5.32
C TYR A 112 4.88 -1.53 -4.80
N VAL A 113 4.23 -2.29 -5.69
CA VAL A 113 3.18 -3.26 -5.33
C VAL A 113 3.78 -4.64 -5.47
N PHE A 114 3.92 -5.34 -4.36
CA PHE A 114 4.32 -6.73 -4.33
C PHE A 114 3.07 -7.60 -4.32
N THR A 115 3.06 -8.67 -5.11
CA THR A 115 1.94 -9.60 -5.22
C THR A 115 2.40 -11.03 -5.03
N ALA A 116 1.56 -11.84 -4.40
CA ALA A 116 1.76 -13.26 -4.22
C ALA A 116 0.63 -14.05 -4.87
N ASP A 117 0.95 -15.19 -5.45
CA ASP A 117 -0.01 -16.14 -6.01
C ASP A 117 -0.65 -16.98 -4.92
N ALA A 118 -1.72 -17.69 -5.24
CA ALA A 118 -2.55 -18.47 -4.33
C ALA A 118 -2.37 -19.99 -4.48
N ASP A 119 -2.89 -20.73 -3.50
CA ASP A 119 -2.90 -22.20 -3.47
C ASP A 119 -3.66 -22.79 -4.67
N GLU A 120 -4.74 -22.14 -5.08
CA GLU A 120 -5.56 -22.54 -6.23
C GLU A 120 -4.75 -22.64 -7.53
N ASN A 121 -3.68 -21.89 -7.64
CA ASN A 121 -2.74 -21.95 -8.75
C ASN A 121 -1.48 -22.79 -8.44
N ASN A 122 -1.44 -23.50 -7.35
CA ASN A 122 -0.25 -24.20 -6.84
C ASN A 122 0.96 -23.28 -6.67
N TYR A 123 0.71 -21.99 -6.41
CA TYR A 123 1.72 -20.94 -6.20
C TYR A 123 2.69 -20.73 -7.36
N VAL A 124 2.38 -21.22 -8.57
CA VAL A 124 3.30 -21.16 -9.73
C VAL A 124 3.49 -19.77 -10.30
N GLY A 125 2.51 -18.87 -10.09
CA GLY A 125 2.62 -17.46 -10.44
C GLY A 125 3.73 -16.74 -9.66
N GLY A 126 4.01 -17.21 -8.46
CA GLY A 126 5.13 -16.79 -7.64
C GLY A 126 4.94 -15.43 -6.98
N TYR A 127 6.06 -14.91 -6.47
CA TYR A 127 6.17 -13.61 -5.85
C TYR A 127 6.71 -12.60 -6.83
N ARG A 128 5.99 -11.50 -7.00
CA ARG A 128 6.27 -10.49 -8.04
C ARG A 128 6.17 -9.09 -7.49
N PHE A 129 6.70 -8.13 -8.24
CA PHE A 129 6.42 -6.72 -7.99
C PHE A 129 6.11 -5.96 -9.27
N SER A 130 5.40 -4.85 -9.09
CA SER A 130 5.11 -3.85 -10.12
C SER A 130 5.39 -2.46 -9.55
N GLU A 131 5.69 -1.50 -10.41
CA GLU A 131 5.96 -0.11 -10.02
C GLU A 131 4.81 0.78 -10.46
N ILE A 132 4.29 1.60 -9.53
CA ILE A 132 3.30 2.65 -9.76
C ILE A 132 4.00 4.00 -9.69
N ASP A 133 3.79 4.86 -10.67
CA ASP A 133 4.19 6.26 -10.61
C ASP A 133 2.96 7.17 -10.55
N MET A 134 2.77 7.83 -9.41
CA MET A 134 1.65 8.74 -9.17
C MET A 134 1.74 10.05 -9.95
N SER A 135 2.89 10.37 -10.57
CA SER A 135 3.02 11.54 -11.45
C SER A 135 2.37 11.35 -12.83
N LEU A 136 2.12 10.09 -13.21
CA LEU A 136 1.49 9.75 -14.48
C LEU A 136 -0.02 10.01 -14.46
N ASN A 137 -0.65 9.96 -15.65
CA ASN A 137 -2.09 10.08 -15.83
C ASN A 137 -2.70 11.31 -15.13
N GLY A 138 -2.01 12.45 -15.22
CA GLY A 138 -2.47 13.71 -14.60
C GLY A 138 -2.53 13.68 -13.07
N GLY A 139 -1.69 12.88 -12.43
CA GLY A 139 -1.65 12.73 -10.96
C GLY A 139 -2.64 11.68 -10.42
N LEU A 140 -3.23 10.87 -11.29
CA LEU A 140 -4.07 9.72 -10.92
C LEU A 140 -3.27 8.43 -10.81
N GLY A 141 -2.02 8.45 -11.27
CA GLY A 141 -1.11 7.32 -11.26
C GLY A 141 -1.31 6.33 -12.40
N ASP A 142 -0.24 5.60 -12.70
CA ASP A 142 -0.27 4.46 -13.62
C ASP A 142 0.84 3.47 -13.26
N ILE A 143 0.69 2.23 -13.71
CA ILE A 143 1.75 1.23 -13.63
C ILE A 143 2.74 1.49 -14.75
N THR A 144 4.02 1.54 -14.39
CA THR A 144 5.13 1.76 -15.35
C THR A 144 5.39 0.49 -16.19
N ALA A 145 6.42 0.54 -17.03
CA ALA A 145 6.88 -0.66 -17.76
C ALA A 145 7.42 -1.76 -16.83
N VAL A 146 7.71 -1.43 -15.56
CA VAL A 146 8.09 -2.39 -14.52
C VAL A 146 6.82 -3.00 -13.94
N LYS A 147 6.36 -4.10 -14.56
CA LYS A 147 5.11 -4.77 -14.21
C LYS A 147 5.30 -6.28 -14.13
N ASN A 148 4.78 -6.88 -13.07
CA ASN A 148 4.79 -8.33 -12.85
C ASN A 148 6.19 -8.96 -12.88
N VAL A 149 7.22 -8.23 -12.45
CA VAL A 149 8.59 -8.74 -12.41
C VAL A 149 8.67 -9.90 -11.41
N LEU A 150 9.00 -11.08 -11.88
CA LEU A 150 9.13 -12.27 -11.04
C LEU A 150 10.37 -12.16 -10.14
N LEU A 151 10.19 -12.35 -8.86
CA LEU A 151 11.28 -12.45 -7.88
C LEU A 151 11.67 -13.90 -7.62
N PHE A 152 10.67 -14.75 -7.33
CA PHE A 152 10.84 -16.21 -7.25
C PHE A 152 9.49 -16.92 -7.28
N ALA A 153 9.53 -18.24 -7.57
CA ALA A 153 8.40 -19.16 -7.52
C ALA A 153 8.91 -20.56 -7.16
N PRO A 154 8.08 -21.39 -6.47
CA PRO A 154 6.79 -21.03 -5.88
C PRO A 154 6.95 -20.24 -4.57
N CYS A 155 6.01 -19.36 -4.27
CA CYS A 155 5.95 -18.62 -3.00
C CYS A 155 4.83 -19.14 -2.12
N THR A 156 4.76 -18.69 -0.85
CA THR A 156 3.55 -18.81 -0.03
C THR A 156 2.72 -17.54 -0.15
N GLU A 157 1.49 -17.56 0.37
CA GLU A 157 0.63 -16.37 0.45
C GLU A 157 1.04 -15.36 1.54
N LYS A 158 2.16 -15.60 2.22
CA LYS A 158 2.57 -14.80 3.37
C LYS A 158 3.58 -13.74 2.94
N LEU A 159 3.23 -12.51 3.25
CA LEU A 159 3.94 -11.32 2.80
C LEU A 159 3.77 -10.21 3.85
N THR A 160 4.85 -9.55 4.21
CA THR A 160 4.83 -8.41 5.14
C THR A 160 5.93 -7.43 4.82
N ALA A 161 5.85 -6.24 5.38
CA ALA A 161 6.91 -5.23 5.30
C ALA A 161 7.16 -4.57 6.64
N ALA A 162 8.40 -4.16 6.87
CA ALA A 162 8.82 -3.45 8.07
C ALA A 162 9.90 -2.42 7.72
N SER A 163 9.89 -1.30 8.41
CA SER A 163 10.92 -0.28 8.25
C SER A 163 12.30 -0.83 8.65
N HIS A 164 13.30 -0.56 7.83
CA HIS A 164 14.69 -0.85 8.15
C HIS A 164 15.21 0.13 9.23
N ALA A 165 16.17 -0.32 10.03
CA ALA A 165 16.73 0.47 11.14
C ALA A 165 17.44 1.78 10.71
N ASN A 166 17.79 1.91 9.42
CA ASN A 166 18.37 3.16 8.89
C ASN A 166 17.33 4.28 8.66
N GLY A 167 16.02 3.99 8.86
CA GLY A 167 14.94 4.96 8.70
C GLY A 167 14.61 5.35 7.25
N ILE A 168 15.21 4.70 6.26
CA ILE A 168 15.02 4.97 4.83
C ILE A 168 14.48 3.75 4.10
N ASP A 169 15.13 2.61 4.25
CA ASP A 169 14.80 1.39 3.54
C ASP A 169 13.63 0.64 4.20
N ILE A 170 13.02 -0.25 3.47
CA ILE A 170 11.90 -1.08 3.92
C ILE A 170 12.21 -2.53 3.57
N TRP A 171 12.21 -3.39 4.58
CA TRP A 171 12.22 -4.83 4.40
C TRP A 171 10.87 -5.29 3.87
N VAL A 172 10.88 -6.05 2.79
CA VAL A 172 9.70 -6.79 2.33
C VAL A 172 10.01 -8.27 2.44
N ILE A 173 9.24 -8.98 3.25
CA ILE A 173 9.55 -10.33 3.69
C ILE A 173 8.45 -11.27 3.24
N THR A 174 8.84 -12.37 2.63
CA THR A 174 7.96 -13.47 2.25
C THR A 174 8.61 -14.82 2.59
N LYS A 175 7.89 -15.92 2.39
CA LYS A 175 8.35 -17.27 2.70
C LYS A 175 8.28 -18.16 1.47
N GLU A 176 9.30 -18.98 1.25
CA GLU A 176 9.26 -20.02 0.23
C GLU A 176 8.28 -21.13 0.60
N LEU A 177 7.68 -21.73 -0.42
CA LEU A 177 6.81 -22.89 -0.26
C LEU A 177 7.63 -24.13 0.10
N GLY A 178 7.11 -24.94 1.00
CA GLY A 178 7.64 -26.27 1.30
C GLY A 178 8.90 -26.34 2.15
N ASN A 179 9.42 -25.20 2.62
CA ASN A 179 10.62 -25.16 3.47
C ASN A 179 10.52 -24.09 4.57
N HIS A 180 11.62 -23.82 5.30
CA HIS A 180 11.69 -22.80 6.36
C HIS A 180 12.44 -21.52 5.94
N VAL A 181 12.65 -21.31 4.63
CA VAL A 181 13.40 -20.16 4.11
C VAL A 181 12.49 -18.95 4.00
N PHE A 182 12.92 -17.85 4.60
CA PHE A 182 12.37 -16.52 4.39
C PHE A 182 13.26 -15.76 3.40
N ARG A 183 12.63 -14.92 2.56
CA ARG A 183 13.31 -14.03 1.61
C ARG A 183 12.96 -12.59 1.93
N SER A 184 13.95 -11.71 1.77
CA SER A 184 13.79 -10.26 1.93
C SER A 184 14.51 -9.52 0.81
#